data_d776cf3ed5af08a19743464a645d4360
#
_entry.id   d776cf3ed5af08a19743464a645d4360
#
_cell.length_a   1.000
_cell.length_b   1.000
_cell.length_c   1.000
_cell.angle_alpha   90.00
_cell.angle_beta   90.00
_cell.angle_gamma   90.00
#
_symmetry.space_group_name_H-M   'P 1'
#
loop_
_entity.id
_entity.type
_entity.pdbx_description
1 polymer ?
#
loop_
_entity_poly.entity_id
_entity_poly.type
_entity_poly.pdbx_seq_one_letter_code
_entity_poly.pdbx_strand_id
1 'polypeptide(L)' 'MKIFEYKHISCPLPSGLDGMMKEVEKLGKLGWELVSVCPTMSSQYGMEQLTAFLKRELS' A
#
# COMPACT_ATOMS: atom_id res chain seq x y z
N MET A 1 -8.89 -3.62 -24.37
CA MET A 1 -7.83 -4.00 -23.44
C MET A 1 -7.95 -3.15 -22.18
N LYS A 2 -7.88 -3.76 -21.00
CA LYS A 2 -7.91 -3.03 -19.74
C LYS A 2 -6.54 -2.48 -19.42
N ILE A 3 -6.49 -1.25 -18.98
CA ILE A 3 -5.26 -0.58 -18.60
C ILE A 3 -5.35 -0.22 -17.12
N PHE A 4 -4.32 -0.54 -16.36
CA PHE A 4 -4.26 -0.27 -14.94
C PHE A 4 -3.07 0.63 -14.61
N GLU A 5 -3.25 1.48 -13.62
CA GLU A 5 -2.12 2.13 -12.97
C GLU A 5 -1.89 1.49 -11.61
N TYR A 6 -0.66 1.53 -11.14
CA TYR A 6 -0.25 0.87 -9.91
C TYR A 6 0.35 1.87 -8.94
N LYS A 7 0.14 1.64 -7.66
CA LYS A 7 0.64 2.48 -6.59
C LYS A 7 1.07 1.60 -5.42
N HIS A 8 2.09 2.04 -4.70
CA HIS A 8 2.44 1.39 -3.44
C HIS A 8 2.55 2.42 -2.34
N ILE A 9 2.22 1.98 -1.12
CA ILE A 9 2.40 2.79 0.09
C ILE A 9 3.06 1.91 1.13
N SER A 10 3.92 2.52 1.94
CA SER A 10 4.66 1.81 2.97
C SER A 10 4.47 2.50 4.31
N CYS A 11 4.50 1.72 5.38
CA CYS A 11 4.47 2.27 6.72
C CYS A 11 5.43 1.52 7.62
N PRO A 12 6.01 2.21 8.63
CA PRO A 12 6.80 1.51 9.63
C PRO A 12 5.88 0.71 10.56
N LEU A 13 6.38 -0.43 11.03
CA LEU A 13 5.66 -1.25 11.99
C LEU A 13 6.28 -1.10 13.37
N PRO A 14 5.47 -1.16 14.42
CA PRO A 14 4.01 -1.33 14.40
C PRO A 14 3.23 -0.02 14.34
N SER A 15 3.89 1.13 14.47
CA SER A 15 3.21 2.40 14.75
C SER A 15 2.48 3.00 13.56
N GLY A 16 2.84 2.62 12.33
CA GLY A 16 2.26 3.23 11.13
C GLY A 16 1.05 2.52 10.55
N LEU A 17 0.63 1.40 11.14
CA LEU A 17 -0.39 0.56 10.54
C LEU A 17 -1.75 1.25 10.42
N ASP A 18 -2.16 1.94 11.48
CA ASP A 18 -3.46 2.63 11.46
C ASP A 18 -3.51 3.71 10.39
N GLY A 19 -2.42 4.46 10.25
CA GLY A 19 -2.32 5.48 9.22
C GLY A 19 -2.38 4.90 7.83
N MET A 20 -1.72 3.77 7.61
CA MET A 20 -1.73 3.10 6.33
C MET A 20 -3.13 2.59 5.98
N MET A 21 -3.84 2.02 6.95
CA MET A 21 -5.19 1.52 6.71
C MET A 21 -6.16 2.64 6.36
N LYS A 22 -6.02 3.80 6.99
CA LYS A 22 -6.83 4.97 6.63
C LYS A 22 -6.54 5.42 5.21
N GLU A 23 -5.28 5.39 4.82
CA GLU A 23 -4.89 5.75 3.45
C GLU A 23 -5.45 4.75 2.44
N VAL A 24 -5.41 3.47 2.74
CA VAL A 24 -5.97 2.43 1.88
C VAL A 24 -7.48 2.65 1.70
N GLU A 25 -8.20 2.96 2.78
CA GLU A 25 -9.64 3.24 2.69
C GLU A 25 -9.91 4.45 1.82
N LYS A 26 -9.13 5.51 1.99
CA LYS A 26 -9.27 6.72 1.19
C LYS A 26 -9.03 6.45 -0.29
N LEU A 27 -7.98 5.68 -0.60
CA LEU A 27 -7.67 5.33 -1.96
C LEU A 27 -8.76 4.43 -2.57
N GLY A 28 -9.35 3.54 -1.77
CA GLY A 28 -10.44 2.71 -2.22
C GLY A 28 -11.64 3.53 -2.70
N LYS A 29 -11.92 4.64 -2.04
CA LYS A 29 -12.99 5.54 -2.45
C LYS A 29 -12.69 6.25 -3.77
N LEU A 30 -11.41 6.30 -4.14
CA LEU A 30 -10.97 6.88 -5.41
C LEU A 30 -10.83 5.84 -6.52
N GLY A 31 -11.25 4.62 -6.27
CA GLY A 31 -11.23 3.56 -7.26
C GLY A 31 -10.02 2.64 -7.19
N TRP A 32 -9.17 2.80 -6.20
CA TRP A 32 -8.00 1.94 -6.03
C TRP A 32 -8.38 0.63 -5.36
N GLU A 33 -7.83 -0.46 -5.86
CA GLU A 33 -8.05 -1.80 -5.33
C GLU A 33 -6.76 -2.31 -4.70
N LEU A 34 -6.87 -2.83 -3.47
CA LEU A 34 -5.72 -3.42 -2.79
C LEU A 34 -5.40 -4.78 -3.41
N VAL A 35 -4.20 -4.92 -3.94
CA VAL A 35 -3.77 -6.14 -4.61
C VAL A 35 -3.04 -7.06 -3.64
N SER A 36 -2.13 -6.50 -2.86
CA SER A 36 -1.28 -7.29 -1.98
C SER A 36 -0.70 -6.41 -0.88
N VAL A 37 -0.44 -7.03 0.25
CA VAL A 37 0.28 -6.39 1.36
C VAL A 37 1.38 -7.35 1.77
N CYS A 38 2.61 -6.86 1.83
CA CYS A 38 3.73 -7.70 2.24
C CYS A 38 4.65 -6.97 3.19
N PRO A 39 5.19 -7.70 4.18
CA PRO A 39 6.20 -7.12 5.04
C PRO A 39 7.54 -7.01 4.33
N THR A 40 8.24 -5.92 4.59
CA THR A 40 9.58 -5.72 4.08
C THR A 40 10.46 -5.26 5.24
N MET A 41 11.74 -5.60 5.19
CA MET A 41 12.67 -5.15 6.21
C MET A 41 13.65 -4.17 5.61
N SER A 42 13.86 -3.06 6.33
CA SER A 42 14.92 -2.14 5.97
C SER A 42 16.24 -2.73 6.47
N SER A 43 17.11 -3.14 5.55
CA SER A 43 18.40 -3.72 5.89
C SER A 43 19.31 -2.73 6.61
N GLN A 44 19.10 -1.45 6.39
CA GLN A 44 19.95 -0.41 6.93
C GLN A 44 19.73 -0.17 8.43
N TYR A 45 18.50 -0.36 8.91
CA TYR A 45 18.13 -0.07 10.29
C TYR A 45 17.47 -1.24 11.00
N GLY A 46 17.30 -2.38 10.32
CA GLY A 46 16.63 -3.54 10.91
C GLY A 46 15.17 -3.29 11.25
N MET A 47 14.54 -2.29 10.67
CA MET A 47 13.15 -1.95 10.96
C MET A 47 12.21 -2.65 10.01
N GLU A 48 11.13 -3.21 10.57
CA GLU A 48 10.08 -3.81 9.75
C GLU A 48 9.19 -2.74 9.18
N GLN A 49 8.82 -2.92 7.91
CA GLN A 49 7.87 -2.07 7.22
C GLN A 49 6.82 -2.95 6.57
N LEU A 50 5.64 -2.37 6.39
CA LEU A 50 4.57 -3.03 5.66
C LEU A 50 4.32 -2.22 4.39
N THR A 51 4.29 -2.90 3.25
CA THR A 51 4.05 -2.26 1.96
C THR A 51 2.77 -2.80 1.35
N ALA A 52 1.88 -1.90 0.97
CA ALA A 52 0.64 -2.23 0.30
C ALA A 52 0.75 -1.85 -1.18
N PHE A 53 0.32 -2.75 -2.04
CA PHE A 53 0.28 -2.52 -3.48
C PHE A 53 -1.16 -2.41 -3.94
N LEU A 54 -1.47 -1.37 -4.70
CA LEU A 54 -2.81 -1.09 -5.17
C LEU A 54 -2.80 -0.90 -6.68
N LYS A 55 -3.94 -1.14 -7.30
CA LYS A 55 -4.13 -0.87 -8.72
C LYS A 55 -5.44 -0.14 -8.95
N ARG A 56 -5.53 0.59 -10.05
CA ARG A 56 -6.76 1.26 -10.46
C ARG A 56 -6.93 1.10 -11.95
N GLU A 57 -8.12 0.74 -12.39
CA GLU A 57 -8.43 0.63 -13.80
C GLU A 57 -8.60 2.00 -14.41
N LEU A 58 -7.90 2.25 -15.50
CA LEU A 58 -7.94 3.52 -16.21
C LEU A 58 -8.94 3.52 -17.37
N SER A 59 -9.22 2.34 -17.92
CA SER A 59 -10.16 2.24 -19.03
C SER A 59 -10.71 0.84 -19.21
#